data_4cf421c35e390981ed9ff2529c31ea37
#
_entry.id   4cf421c35e390981ed9ff2529c31ea37
#
_cell.length_a   1.000
_cell.length_b   1.000
_cell.length_c   1.000
_cell.angle_alpha   90.00
_cell.angle_beta   90.00
_cell.angle_gamma   90.00
#
_symmetry.space_group_name_H-M   'P 1'
#
loop_
_entity.id
_entity.type
_entity.pdbx_description
1 polymer ?
#
loop_
_entity_poly.entity_id
_entity_poly.type
_entity_poly.pdbx_seq_one_letter_code
_entity_poly.pdbx_strand_id
1 'polypeptide(L)'
;MVGHEGGRILVTGALGQIGTDLVQSLRDIHGSENVIATDIREKQGHPCIENGPYTNLDVLDKDKIFKLIVEKEIRIIYHLAAILSAKCEENSDLCEMINVEGTRNILEAAREFNLRIFTPSSIAVFGPDTPKKAPQITPLNPTTKYGMTKVDCEILGMIYFEKYGVDVRGIRYPGLISWKSPVSGGTT
;
A
#
# COMPACT_ATOMS: atom_id res chain seq x y z
N MET A 1 8.35 30.18 2.90
CA MET A 1 7.34 29.12 3.20
C MET A 1 6.65 28.80 1.89
N VAL A 2 6.98 27.69 1.26
CA VAL A 2 6.29 27.22 0.05
C VAL A 2 4.98 26.66 0.55
N GLY A 3 3.87 27.34 0.26
CA GLY A 3 2.53 26.84 0.58
C GLY A 3 2.32 25.48 -0.08
N HIS A 4 1.99 24.47 0.72
CA HIS A 4 1.62 23.16 0.19
C HIS A 4 0.27 23.28 -0.56
N GLU A 5 0.33 23.47 -1.87
CA GLU A 5 -0.83 23.33 -2.78
C GLU A 5 -1.29 21.86 -2.93
N GLY A 6 -0.80 20.95 -2.11
CA GLY A 6 -1.16 19.55 -2.19
C GLY A 6 -1.53 19.00 -0.82
N GLY A 7 -2.78 18.67 -0.58
CA GLY A 7 -3.32 18.10 0.66
C GLY A 7 -2.48 17.00 1.31
N ARG A 8 -2.97 16.43 2.42
CA ARG A 8 -2.21 15.48 3.24
C ARG A 8 -2.03 14.12 2.59
N ILE A 9 -1.02 13.42 3.06
CA ILE A 9 -0.63 12.08 2.61
C ILE A 9 -1.07 11.05 3.65
N LEU A 10 -1.72 9.99 3.21
CA LEU A 10 -2.05 8.82 4.02
C LEU A 10 -1.13 7.66 3.65
N VAL A 11 -0.56 6.99 4.63
CA VAL A 11 0.23 5.76 4.43
C VAL A 11 -0.44 4.63 5.21
N THR A 12 -0.97 3.62 4.52
CA THR A 12 -1.49 2.40 5.16
C THR A 12 -0.39 1.35 5.28
N GLY A 13 -0.45 0.48 6.28
CA GLY A 13 0.63 -0.48 6.54
C GLY A 13 1.94 0.20 6.98
N ALA A 14 1.80 1.34 7.63
CA ALA A 14 2.91 2.23 8.01
C ALA A 14 3.92 1.60 8.98
N LEU A 15 3.50 0.60 9.76
CA LEU A 15 4.39 -0.09 10.71
C LEU A 15 5.11 -1.30 10.07
N GLY A 16 4.95 -1.49 8.76
CA GLY A 16 5.71 -2.48 7.98
C GLY A 16 7.12 -1.97 7.63
N GLN A 17 7.92 -2.84 7.01
CA GLN A 17 9.30 -2.53 6.61
C GLN A 17 9.36 -1.30 5.68
N ILE A 18 8.66 -1.33 4.55
CA ILE A 18 8.62 -0.20 3.61
C ILE A 18 7.93 1.00 4.25
N GLY A 19 6.81 0.78 4.95
CA GLY A 19 6.00 1.83 5.55
C GLY A 19 6.78 2.68 6.53
N THR A 20 7.59 2.06 7.38
CA THR A 20 8.40 2.75 8.38
C THR A 20 9.38 3.74 7.75
N ASP A 21 10.12 3.31 6.72
CA ASP A 21 11.10 4.16 6.07
C ASP A 21 10.43 5.21 5.17
N LEU A 22 9.33 4.84 4.50
CA LEU A 22 8.57 5.76 3.67
C LEU A 22 7.92 6.89 4.48
N VAL A 23 7.28 6.56 5.60
CA VAL A 23 6.66 7.58 6.49
C VAL A 23 7.70 8.59 6.96
N GLN A 24 8.88 8.11 7.40
CA GLN A 24 9.94 9.01 7.83
C GLN A 24 10.39 9.92 6.69
N SER A 25 10.69 9.36 5.52
CA SER A 25 11.14 10.14 4.36
C SER A 25 10.08 11.15 3.88
N LEU A 26 8.80 10.76 3.88
CA LEU A 26 7.72 11.69 3.52
C LEU A 26 7.57 12.81 4.54
N ARG A 27 7.70 12.53 5.84
CA ARG A 27 7.68 13.54 6.91
C ARG A 27 8.84 14.53 6.81
N ASP A 28 10.02 14.05 6.46
CA ASP A 28 11.20 14.89 6.25
C ASP A 28 11.01 15.85 5.07
N ILE A 29 10.32 15.40 4.01
CA ILE A 29 10.09 16.20 2.79
C ILE A 29 8.88 17.12 2.93
N HIS A 30 7.77 16.64 3.48
CA HIS A 30 6.48 17.33 3.47
C HIS A 30 6.10 17.95 4.82
N GLY A 31 6.85 17.68 5.90
CA GLY A 31 6.51 18.01 7.27
C GLY A 31 5.66 16.95 7.95
N SER A 32 5.92 16.67 9.22
CA SER A 32 5.29 15.57 9.96
C SER A 32 3.77 15.67 9.96
N GLU A 33 3.19 16.86 10.15
CA GLU A 33 1.75 17.08 10.21
C GLU A 33 0.98 16.76 8.92
N ASN A 34 1.70 16.68 7.80
CA ASN A 34 1.10 16.42 6.49
C ASN A 34 1.12 14.93 6.10
N VAL A 35 1.69 14.05 6.95
CA VAL A 35 1.80 12.61 6.67
C VAL A 35 1.18 11.81 7.79
N ILE A 36 -0.01 11.28 7.53
CA ILE A 36 -0.77 10.44 8.46
C ILE A 36 -0.36 8.98 8.26
N ALA A 37 0.28 8.40 9.26
CA ALA A 37 0.60 6.98 9.27
C ALA A 37 -0.60 6.18 9.78
N THR A 38 -0.89 5.05 9.14
CA THR A 38 -1.95 4.13 9.61
C THR A 38 -1.53 2.68 9.51
N ASP A 39 -1.96 1.88 10.46
CA ASP A 39 -1.79 0.43 10.50
C ASP A 39 -2.90 -0.19 11.34
N ILE A 40 -3.19 -1.48 11.17
CA ILE A 40 -4.11 -2.21 12.06
C ILE A 40 -3.49 -2.46 13.44
N ARG A 41 -2.16 -2.45 13.53
CA ARG A 41 -1.41 -2.66 14.76
C ARG A 41 -1.15 -1.35 15.46
N GLU A 42 -1.12 -1.38 16.79
CA GLU A 42 -0.61 -0.30 17.64
C GLU A 42 0.65 -0.79 18.35
N LYS A 43 1.77 -0.10 18.14
CA LYS A 43 3.05 -0.45 18.73
C LYS A 43 3.66 0.78 19.39
N GLN A 44 3.54 0.87 20.70
CA GLN A 44 4.17 1.94 21.50
C GLN A 44 5.67 2.02 21.22
N GLY A 45 6.21 3.22 21.17
CA GLY A 45 7.63 3.46 20.87
C GLY A 45 8.00 3.30 19.39
N HIS A 46 7.01 3.07 18.50
CA HIS A 46 7.31 3.00 17.08
C HIS A 46 7.44 4.40 16.46
N PRO A 47 8.51 4.71 15.68
CA PRO A 47 8.76 6.05 15.16
C PRO A 47 7.59 6.64 14.36
N CYS A 48 6.84 5.82 13.62
CA CYS A 48 5.65 6.29 12.89
C CYS A 48 4.53 6.78 13.80
N ILE A 49 4.50 6.33 15.05
CA ILE A 49 3.50 6.75 16.07
C ILE A 49 4.01 7.95 16.85
N GLU A 50 5.27 7.91 17.29
CA GLU A 50 5.83 8.93 18.19
C GLU A 50 6.18 10.25 17.45
N ASN A 51 6.56 10.18 16.17
CA ASN A 51 7.11 11.32 15.45
C ASN A 51 6.10 12.05 14.54
N GLY A 52 4.79 11.84 14.74
CA GLY A 52 3.75 12.56 13.98
C GLY A 52 2.40 11.85 13.97
N PRO A 53 1.43 12.36 13.19
CA PRO A 53 0.07 11.85 13.19
C PRO A 53 -0.01 10.35 12.88
N TYR A 54 -0.71 9.64 13.74
CA TYR A 54 -1.02 8.22 13.58
C TYR A 54 -2.49 7.93 13.85
N THR A 55 -3.07 7.01 13.10
CA THR A 55 -4.43 6.51 13.33
C THR A 55 -4.46 5.00 13.13
N ASN A 56 -5.00 4.27 14.10
CA ASN A 56 -5.28 2.84 13.89
C ASN A 56 -6.36 2.69 12.82
N LEU A 57 -6.08 1.91 11.78
CA LEU A 57 -6.97 1.73 10.63
C LEU A 57 -6.88 0.31 10.09
N ASP A 58 -8.03 -0.37 10.03
CA ASP A 58 -8.20 -1.56 9.21
C ASP A 58 -8.62 -1.14 7.79
N VAL A 59 -7.93 -1.64 6.78
CA VAL A 59 -8.25 -1.37 5.37
C VAL A 59 -9.54 -2.04 4.89
N LEU A 60 -10.12 -2.91 5.70
CA LEU A 60 -11.45 -3.49 5.47
C LEU A 60 -12.58 -2.58 6.00
N ASP A 61 -12.28 -1.63 6.88
CA ASP A 61 -13.25 -0.65 7.40
C ASP A 61 -13.38 0.54 6.44
N LYS A 62 -14.24 0.36 5.43
CA LYS A 62 -14.49 1.37 4.39
C LYS A 62 -14.99 2.70 4.97
N ASP A 63 -15.88 2.65 5.93
CA ASP A 63 -16.49 3.86 6.52
C ASP A 63 -15.43 4.69 7.25
N LYS A 64 -14.55 4.02 7.99
CA LYS A 64 -13.44 4.68 8.68
C LYS A 64 -12.42 5.26 7.72
N ILE A 65 -12.14 4.58 6.59
CA ILE A 65 -11.29 5.11 5.52
C ILE A 65 -11.88 6.42 4.97
N PHE A 66 -13.15 6.42 4.58
CA PHE A 66 -13.84 7.58 4.01
C PHE A 66 -13.87 8.75 4.99
N LYS A 67 -14.21 8.48 6.25
CA LYS A 67 -14.21 9.47 7.34
C LYS A 67 -12.81 10.09 7.51
N LEU A 68 -11.77 9.27 7.59
CA LEU A 68 -10.39 9.74 7.77
C LEU A 68 -9.93 10.63 6.61
N ILE A 69 -10.28 10.27 5.37
CA ILE A 69 -9.95 11.05 4.17
C ILE A 69 -10.54 12.46 4.26
N VAL A 70 -11.81 12.57 4.62
CA VAL A 70 -12.50 13.86 4.76
C VAL A 70 -11.93 14.66 5.93
N GLU A 71 -11.84 14.08 7.11
CA GLU A 71 -11.36 14.75 8.33
C GLU A 71 -9.90 15.23 8.23
N LYS A 72 -9.07 14.51 7.50
CA LYS A 72 -7.65 14.84 7.34
C LYS A 72 -7.30 15.49 6.02
N GLU A 73 -8.28 15.76 5.16
CA GLU A 73 -8.07 16.38 3.85
C GLU A 73 -7.04 15.64 3.00
N ILE A 74 -7.11 14.31 2.97
CA ILE A 74 -6.17 13.45 2.24
C ILE A 74 -6.29 13.68 0.74
N ARG A 75 -5.16 13.71 0.03
CA ARG A 75 -5.08 13.81 -1.44
C ARG A 75 -4.25 12.73 -2.09
N ILE A 76 -3.35 12.11 -1.32
CA ILE A 76 -2.48 11.03 -1.81
C ILE A 76 -2.53 9.88 -0.80
N ILE A 77 -2.65 8.65 -1.30
CA ILE A 77 -2.56 7.46 -0.47
C ILE A 77 -1.42 6.56 -0.97
N TYR A 78 -0.49 6.23 -0.08
CA TYR A 78 0.44 5.13 -0.25
C TYR A 78 -0.14 3.90 0.43
N HIS A 79 -0.71 3.00 -0.37
CA HIS A 79 -1.38 1.80 0.13
C HIS A 79 -0.39 0.64 0.25
N LEU A 80 0.21 0.47 1.44
CA LEU A 80 1.19 -0.58 1.70
C LEU A 80 0.64 -1.72 2.57
N ALA A 81 -0.58 -1.59 3.09
CA ALA A 81 -1.21 -2.62 3.90
C ALA A 81 -1.46 -3.88 3.05
N ALA A 82 -0.82 -4.96 3.41
CA ALA A 82 -0.96 -6.26 2.74
C ALA A 82 -0.46 -7.40 3.63
N ILE A 83 -0.99 -8.59 3.42
CA ILE A 83 -0.41 -9.85 3.91
C ILE A 83 0.65 -10.32 2.93
N LEU A 84 1.80 -10.73 3.45
CA LEU A 84 2.93 -11.21 2.67
C LEU A 84 2.85 -12.71 2.36
N SER A 85 3.69 -13.17 1.42
CA SER A 85 3.61 -14.50 0.80
C SER A 85 3.44 -15.66 1.79
N ALA A 86 4.29 -15.80 2.81
CA ALA A 86 4.19 -16.91 3.73
C ALA A 86 2.82 -17.00 4.43
N LYS A 87 2.32 -15.88 4.95
CA LYS A 87 1.00 -15.82 5.60
C LYS A 87 -0.16 -15.98 4.62
N CYS A 88 0.01 -15.58 3.36
CA CYS A 88 -0.98 -15.82 2.31
C CYS A 88 -1.15 -17.30 2.01
N GLU A 89 -0.07 -18.07 2.00
CA GLU A 89 -0.14 -19.51 1.80
C GLU A 89 -0.77 -20.24 3.02
N GLU A 90 -0.57 -19.72 4.23
CA GLU A 90 -1.19 -20.24 5.45
C GLU A 90 -2.70 -19.95 5.53
N ASN A 91 -3.16 -18.80 5.05
CA ASN A 91 -4.55 -18.37 5.08
C ASN A 91 -4.92 -17.58 3.83
N SER A 92 -5.33 -18.32 2.80
CA SER A 92 -5.64 -17.76 1.48
C SER A 92 -6.83 -16.79 1.51
N ASP A 93 -7.85 -17.07 2.30
CA ASP A 93 -9.08 -16.26 2.36
C ASP A 93 -8.80 -14.91 3.02
N LEU A 94 -8.06 -14.93 4.12
CA LEU A 94 -7.64 -13.69 4.78
C LEU A 94 -6.71 -12.87 3.88
N CYS A 95 -5.83 -13.54 3.12
CA CYS A 95 -4.97 -12.88 2.15
C CYS A 95 -5.78 -12.16 1.07
N GLU A 96 -6.77 -12.82 0.50
CA GLU A 96 -7.66 -12.24 -0.51
C GLU A 96 -8.44 -11.05 0.05
N MET A 97 -9.04 -11.21 1.21
CA MET A 97 -9.76 -10.13 1.88
C MET A 97 -8.87 -8.89 2.07
N ILE A 98 -7.71 -9.05 2.70
CA ILE A 98 -6.87 -7.89 3.03
C ILE A 98 -6.21 -7.31 1.78
N ASN A 99 -5.64 -8.15 0.90
CA ASN A 99 -4.89 -7.66 -0.24
C ASN A 99 -5.82 -7.13 -1.34
N VAL A 100 -6.91 -7.84 -1.67
CA VAL A 100 -7.78 -7.48 -2.78
C VAL A 100 -8.90 -6.56 -2.33
N GLU A 101 -9.70 -6.94 -1.32
CA GLU A 101 -10.81 -6.09 -0.88
C GLU A 101 -10.31 -4.83 -0.15
N GLY A 102 -9.21 -4.93 0.62
CA GLY A 102 -8.55 -3.75 1.19
C GLY A 102 -8.12 -2.76 0.11
N THR A 103 -7.49 -3.25 -0.98
CA THR A 103 -7.12 -2.42 -2.13
C THR A 103 -8.35 -1.85 -2.83
N ARG A 104 -9.44 -2.62 -2.98
CA ARG A 104 -10.71 -2.16 -3.56
C ARG A 104 -11.30 -1.00 -2.74
N ASN A 105 -11.32 -1.10 -1.41
CA ASN A 105 -11.82 -0.03 -0.55
C ASN A 105 -11.02 1.28 -0.73
N ILE A 106 -9.70 1.19 -0.86
CA ILE A 106 -8.83 2.35 -1.11
C ILE A 106 -9.10 2.94 -2.51
N LEU A 107 -9.28 2.11 -3.53
CA LEU A 107 -9.60 2.56 -4.89
C LEU A 107 -10.99 3.20 -4.98
N GLU A 108 -11.99 2.65 -4.27
CA GLU A 108 -13.32 3.28 -4.16
C GLU A 108 -13.22 4.68 -3.50
N ALA A 109 -12.45 4.78 -2.41
CA ALA A 109 -12.21 6.07 -1.79
C ALA A 109 -11.48 7.04 -2.74
N ALA A 110 -10.52 6.55 -3.51
CA ALA A 110 -9.81 7.37 -4.48
C ALA A 110 -10.74 7.88 -5.59
N ARG A 111 -11.65 7.05 -6.07
CA ARG A 111 -12.68 7.43 -7.03
C ARG A 111 -13.62 8.51 -6.46
N GLU A 112 -14.12 8.30 -5.25
CA GLU A 112 -15.08 9.20 -4.61
C GLU A 112 -14.49 10.59 -4.31
N PHE A 113 -13.24 10.62 -3.83
CA PHE A 113 -12.60 11.86 -3.38
C PHE A 113 -11.53 12.40 -4.34
N ASN A 114 -11.42 11.83 -5.55
CA ASN A 114 -10.43 12.21 -6.57
C ASN A 114 -8.99 12.24 -6.04
N LEU A 115 -8.54 11.11 -5.47
CA LEU A 115 -7.23 10.96 -4.86
C LEU A 115 -6.24 10.33 -5.83
N ARG A 116 -4.95 10.52 -5.54
CA ARG A 116 -3.85 9.78 -6.18
C ARG A 116 -3.44 8.61 -5.32
N ILE A 117 -3.23 7.44 -5.92
CA ILE A 117 -2.88 6.20 -5.24
C ILE A 117 -1.54 5.69 -5.73
N PHE A 118 -0.68 5.33 -4.78
CA PHE A 118 0.43 4.44 -5.01
C PHE A 118 0.17 3.11 -4.29
N THR A 119 0.20 1.99 -5.03
CA THR A 119 0.08 0.64 -4.47
C THR A 119 1.15 -0.27 -5.05
N PRO A 120 2.01 -0.88 -4.23
CA PRO A 120 3.08 -1.73 -4.73
C PRO A 120 2.56 -3.09 -5.17
N SER A 121 3.06 -3.54 -6.32
CA SER A 121 3.02 -4.91 -6.75
C SER A 121 4.34 -5.63 -6.39
N SER A 122 4.57 -6.80 -6.95
CA SER A 122 5.71 -7.67 -6.65
C SER A 122 6.13 -8.45 -7.88
N ILE A 123 7.39 -8.85 -7.96
CA ILE A 123 7.83 -9.84 -8.95
C ILE A 123 7.14 -11.20 -8.78
N ALA A 124 6.47 -11.45 -7.66
CA ALA A 124 5.65 -12.64 -7.44
C ALA A 124 4.46 -12.78 -8.42
N VAL A 125 4.12 -11.73 -9.18
CA VAL A 125 3.13 -11.79 -10.28
C VAL A 125 3.63 -12.59 -11.49
N PHE A 126 4.92 -12.81 -11.59
CA PHE A 126 5.52 -13.60 -12.65
C PHE A 126 5.50 -15.09 -12.33
N GLY A 127 5.39 -15.92 -13.38
CA GLY A 127 5.42 -17.37 -13.28
C GLY A 127 6.72 -18.00 -13.76
N PRO A 128 6.82 -19.34 -13.75
CA PRO A 128 8.03 -20.07 -14.13
C PRO A 128 8.44 -19.88 -15.59
N ASP A 129 7.48 -19.58 -16.48
CA ASP A 129 7.72 -19.37 -17.90
C ASP A 129 8.18 -17.95 -18.25
N THR A 130 8.36 -17.10 -17.24
CA THR A 130 8.79 -15.72 -17.43
C THR A 130 10.22 -15.66 -17.96
N PRO A 131 10.49 -14.94 -19.05
CA PRO A 131 11.84 -14.84 -19.59
C PRO A 131 12.79 -14.13 -18.61
N LYS A 132 14.07 -14.53 -18.58
CA LYS A 132 15.09 -13.96 -17.68
C LYS A 132 15.23 -12.43 -17.79
N LYS A 133 14.91 -11.86 -18.94
CA LYS A 133 14.87 -10.42 -19.19
C LYS A 133 13.43 -10.06 -19.55
N ALA A 134 12.53 -10.10 -18.55
CA ALA A 134 11.13 -9.79 -18.74
C ALA A 134 10.93 -8.30 -19.09
N PRO A 135 10.32 -7.98 -20.25
CA PRO A 135 9.89 -6.60 -20.54
C PRO A 135 8.72 -6.19 -19.64
N GLN A 136 8.37 -4.89 -19.67
CA GLN A 136 7.24 -4.37 -18.89
C GLN A 136 5.94 -5.12 -19.19
N ILE A 137 5.68 -5.40 -20.47
CA ILE A 137 4.54 -6.20 -20.91
C ILE A 137 4.98 -7.65 -21.01
N THR A 138 4.75 -8.41 -19.95
CA THR A 138 5.04 -9.84 -19.85
C THR A 138 3.78 -10.51 -19.29
N PRO A 139 3.36 -11.68 -19.81
CA PRO A 139 2.24 -12.43 -19.25
C PRO A 139 2.46 -12.69 -17.76
N LEU A 140 1.42 -12.45 -16.96
CA LEU A 140 1.43 -12.68 -15.52
C LEU A 140 0.81 -14.05 -15.26
N ASN A 141 1.61 -14.97 -14.74
CA ASN A 141 1.17 -16.35 -14.47
C ASN A 141 1.72 -16.84 -13.12
N PRO A 142 1.30 -16.19 -12.01
CA PRO A 142 1.79 -16.51 -10.66
C PRO A 142 1.39 -17.92 -10.24
N THR A 143 2.26 -18.55 -9.46
CA THR A 143 2.01 -19.89 -8.90
C THR A 143 1.71 -19.84 -7.39
N THR A 144 1.80 -18.68 -6.76
CA THR A 144 1.54 -18.48 -5.33
C THR A 144 0.25 -17.71 -5.11
N LYS A 145 -0.46 -17.95 -4.00
CA LYS A 145 -1.67 -17.18 -3.65
C LYS A 145 -1.37 -15.68 -3.52
N TYR A 146 -0.24 -15.35 -2.89
CA TYR A 146 0.22 -13.96 -2.82
C TYR A 146 0.38 -13.32 -4.21
N GLY A 147 1.07 -14.01 -5.13
CA GLY A 147 1.22 -13.55 -6.51
C GLY A 147 -0.11 -13.32 -7.21
N MET A 148 -1.08 -14.24 -7.04
CA MET A 148 -2.44 -14.10 -7.58
C MET A 148 -3.12 -12.84 -7.05
N THR A 149 -3.12 -12.60 -5.74
CA THR A 149 -3.71 -11.37 -5.17
C THR A 149 -3.04 -10.10 -5.68
N LYS A 150 -1.73 -10.13 -5.97
CA LYS A 150 -1.03 -8.97 -6.56
C LYS A 150 -1.44 -8.73 -8.01
N VAL A 151 -1.67 -9.78 -8.80
CA VAL A 151 -2.25 -9.66 -10.15
C VAL A 151 -3.64 -9.04 -10.07
N ASP A 152 -4.49 -9.51 -9.17
CA ASP A 152 -5.83 -8.97 -8.97
C ASP A 152 -5.80 -7.48 -8.59
N CYS A 153 -4.88 -7.06 -7.73
CA CYS A 153 -4.68 -5.65 -7.39
C CYS A 153 -4.22 -4.80 -8.60
N GLU A 154 -3.32 -5.34 -9.47
CA GLU A 154 -2.92 -4.65 -10.71
C GLU A 154 -4.11 -4.49 -11.66
N ILE A 155 -4.93 -5.55 -11.83
CA ILE A 155 -6.15 -5.52 -12.66
C ILE A 155 -7.15 -4.51 -12.11
N LEU A 156 -7.39 -4.49 -10.79
CA LEU A 156 -8.24 -3.49 -10.15
C LEU A 156 -7.74 -2.08 -10.42
N GLY A 157 -6.44 -1.83 -10.25
CA GLY A 157 -5.83 -0.53 -10.53
C GLY A 157 -6.07 -0.08 -11.97
N MET A 158 -5.88 -0.98 -12.94
CA MET A 158 -6.15 -0.72 -14.36
C MET A 158 -7.63 -0.39 -14.60
N ILE A 159 -8.56 -1.18 -14.05
CA ILE A 159 -10.01 -0.93 -14.19
C ILE A 159 -10.37 0.46 -13.64
N TYR A 160 -9.86 0.82 -12.47
CA TYR A 160 -10.16 2.12 -11.86
C TYR A 160 -9.55 3.29 -12.63
N PHE A 161 -8.37 3.10 -13.21
CA PHE A 161 -7.77 4.09 -14.11
C PHE A 161 -8.58 4.24 -15.40
N GLU A 162 -8.87 3.16 -16.11
CA GLU A 162 -9.52 3.19 -17.43
C GLU A 162 -10.98 3.63 -17.33
N LYS A 163 -11.72 3.11 -16.34
CA LYS A 163 -13.16 3.35 -16.24
C LYS A 163 -13.53 4.62 -15.48
N TYR A 164 -12.73 4.99 -14.48
CA TYR A 164 -13.06 6.08 -13.56
C TYR A 164 -12.02 7.21 -13.54
N GLY A 165 -10.90 7.07 -14.25
CA GLY A 165 -9.86 8.09 -14.32
C GLY A 165 -9.04 8.26 -13.02
N VAL A 166 -9.05 7.27 -12.12
CA VAL A 166 -8.28 7.33 -10.87
C VAL A 166 -6.78 7.27 -11.18
N ASP A 167 -5.99 8.21 -10.69
CA ASP A 167 -4.52 8.19 -10.81
C ASP A 167 -3.93 7.10 -9.89
N VAL A 168 -3.81 5.87 -10.43
CA VAL A 168 -3.25 4.71 -9.75
C VAL A 168 -1.87 4.42 -10.32
N ARG A 169 -0.87 4.38 -9.45
CA ARG A 169 0.51 4.07 -9.81
C ARG A 169 1.06 2.96 -8.92
N GLY A 170 1.97 2.17 -9.47
CA GLY A 170 2.61 1.09 -8.73
C GLY A 170 3.90 0.62 -9.40
N ILE A 171 4.67 -0.13 -8.65
CA ILE A 171 5.87 -0.80 -9.15
C ILE A 171 5.88 -2.26 -8.66
N ARG A 172 6.43 -3.15 -9.47
CA ARG A 172 6.65 -4.54 -9.09
C ARG A 172 7.98 -4.62 -8.35
N TYR A 173 7.93 -4.63 -7.02
CA TYR A 173 9.13 -4.74 -6.20
C TYR A 173 9.80 -6.10 -6.38
N PRO A 174 11.14 -6.14 -6.53
CA PRO A 174 11.95 -7.34 -6.35
C PRO A 174 12.11 -7.67 -4.87
N GLY A 175 13.01 -8.59 -4.52
CA GLY A 175 13.43 -8.78 -3.14
C GLY A 175 14.02 -7.48 -2.57
N LEU A 176 13.53 -7.05 -1.44
CA LEU A 176 13.98 -5.82 -0.77
C LEU A 176 15.01 -6.17 0.30
N ILE A 177 16.12 -5.45 0.28
CA ILE A 177 17.18 -5.57 1.28
C ILE A 177 17.09 -4.33 2.20
N SER A 178 17.10 -4.57 3.51
CA SER A 178 17.15 -3.50 4.51
C SER A 178 18.25 -3.78 5.51
N TRP A 179 18.91 -2.73 5.99
CA TRP A 179 19.86 -2.81 7.08
C TRP A 179 19.17 -2.96 8.45
N LYS A 180 17.88 -2.66 8.52
CA LYS A 180 17.04 -2.88 9.71
C LYS A 180 16.41 -4.27 9.64
N SER A 181 16.39 -4.97 10.77
CA SER A 181 15.65 -6.22 10.86
C SER A 181 14.16 -5.99 10.53
N PRO A 182 13.54 -6.85 9.72
CA PRO A 182 12.13 -6.74 9.41
C PRO A 182 11.29 -6.87 10.67
N VAL A 183 10.29 -6.02 10.83
CA VAL A 183 9.44 -5.97 12.04
C VAL A 183 8.54 -7.22 12.16
N SER A 184 8.23 -7.87 11.07
CA SER A 184 7.62 -9.22 10.98
C SER A 184 7.60 -9.69 9.53
N GLY A 185 8.21 -10.84 9.23
CA GLY A 185 7.98 -11.59 7.99
C GLY A 185 8.46 -10.96 6.69
N GLY A 186 9.27 -9.93 6.72
CA GLY A 186 9.96 -9.44 5.53
C GLY A 186 11.11 -10.39 5.15
N THR A 187 11.35 -10.58 3.85
CA THR A 187 12.58 -11.20 3.37
C THR A 187 13.74 -10.25 3.64
N THR A 188 14.71 -10.70 4.36
CA THR A 188 16.02 -10.04 4.52
C THR A 188 16.87 -10.32 3.29
#